data_053d7e0c5445902d3cb2e05a7df46101
#
_entry.id   053d7e0c5445902d3cb2e05a7df46101
#
_cell.length_a   1.000
_cell.length_b   1.000
_cell.length_c   1.000
_cell.angle_alpha   90.00
_cell.angle_beta   90.00
_cell.angle_gamma   90.00
#
_symmetry.space_group_name_H-M   'P 1'
#
loop_
_entity.id
_entity.type
_entity.pdbx_description
1 polymer ?
#
loop_
_entity_poly.entity_id
_entity_poly.type
_entity_poly.pdbx_seq_one_letter_code
_entity_poly.pdbx_strand_id
1 'polypeptide(L)'
;MTIFIHGFGSSGQGSKANLLRDYFKSIDRPFIAPSLSYIPKLAITTLEELIESYNKVNLIGSSLGGYYAIYLSEKYNLKSVLINPATNSVQTLKRAISLTGYAPNFYDNSSFEWRESHLEMLKEYNRDRIESNRYLLLLQKGDNVLDYRDAVAKIPNATMVIEDGGTHQFEGIERHFNIIEEFLEVNNN
;
A
#
# COMPACT_ATOMS: atom_id res chain seq x y z
N MET A 1 5.03 8.28 13.65
CA MET A 1 3.69 7.70 13.30
C MET A 1 3.85 6.78 12.10
N THR A 2 3.32 5.56 12.13
CA THR A 2 3.25 4.66 10.96
C THR A 2 1.81 4.60 10.46
N ILE A 3 1.60 4.87 9.16
CA ILE A 3 0.28 4.84 8.52
C ILE A 3 0.23 3.64 7.57
N PHE A 4 -0.72 2.73 7.80
CA PHE A 4 -0.99 1.62 6.89
C PHE A 4 -2.08 1.98 5.89
N ILE A 5 -1.80 1.73 4.61
CA ILE A 5 -2.67 2.02 3.48
C ILE A 5 -3.12 0.68 2.88
N HIS A 6 -4.41 0.37 3.03
CA HIS A 6 -4.98 -0.90 2.56
C HIS A 6 -5.19 -0.92 1.05
N GLY A 7 -5.40 -2.12 0.49
CA GLY A 7 -5.66 -2.34 -0.92
C GLY A 7 -7.09 -2.02 -1.37
N PHE A 8 -7.33 -2.20 -2.67
CA PHE A 8 -8.63 -2.03 -3.30
C PHE A 8 -9.70 -2.97 -2.69
N GLY A 9 -10.89 -2.45 -2.44
CA GLY A 9 -11.99 -3.23 -1.86
C GLY A 9 -11.70 -3.79 -0.47
N SER A 10 -10.84 -3.13 0.32
CA SER A 10 -10.42 -3.54 1.65
C SER A 10 -10.75 -2.45 2.70
N SER A 11 -10.21 -2.59 3.91
CA SER A 11 -10.49 -1.70 5.04
C SER A 11 -9.28 -1.56 5.96
N GLY A 12 -9.21 -0.47 6.69
CA GLY A 12 -8.29 -0.29 7.81
C GLY A 12 -8.54 -1.24 9.00
N GLN A 13 -9.60 -2.05 8.93
CA GLN A 13 -9.94 -3.11 9.89
C GLN A 13 -9.72 -4.52 9.33
N GLY A 14 -9.15 -4.64 8.12
CA GLY A 14 -8.82 -5.93 7.51
C GLY A 14 -7.74 -6.69 8.26
N SER A 15 -7.56 -7.98 7.97
CA SER A 15 -6.64 -8.88 8.68
C SER A 15 -5.21 -8.33 8.76
N LYS A 16 -4.66 -7.88 7.65
CA LYS A 16 -3.30 -7.32 7.61
C LYS A 16 -3.15 -6.05 8.45
N ALA A 17 -4.15 -5.16 8.42
CA ALA A 17 -4.17 -3.95 9.25
C ALA A 17 -4.19 -4.31 10.74
N ASN A 18 -4.95 -5.34 11.13
CA ASN A 18 -5.03 -5.79 12.50
C ASN A 18 -3.73 -6.43 12.97
N LEU A 19 -3.11 -7.32 12.17
CA LEU A 19 -1.80 -7.92 12.47
C LEU A 19 -0.72 -6.86 12.70
N LEU A 20 -0.63 -5.87 11.79
CA LEU A 20 0.33 -4.76 11.95
C LEU A 20 -0.01 -3.90 13.17
N ARG A 21 -1.28 -3.60 13.42
CA ARG A 21 -1.71 -2.82 14.60
C ARG A 21 -1.31 -3.50 15.89
N ASP A 22 -1.54 -4.81 16.00
CA ASP A 22 -1.19 -5.58 17.19
C ASP A 22 0.33 -5.63 17.40
N TYR A 23 1.09 -5.81 16.32
CA TYR A 23 2.55 -5.75 16.37
C TYR A 23 3.06 -4.37 16.84
N PHE A 24 2.66 -3.29 16.16
CA PHE A 24 3.11 -1.93 16.52
C PHE A 24 2.70 -1.55 17.95
N LYS A 25 1.53 -2.00 18.40
CA LYS A 25 1.09 -1.85 19.80
C LYS A 25 2.00 -2.61 20.77
N SER A 26 2.43 -3.83 20.42
CA SER A 26 3.28 -4.65 21.28
C SER A 26 4.67 -4.06 21.52
N ILE A 27 5.13 -3.22 20.61
CA ILE A 27 6.44 -2.52 20.68
C ILE A 27 6.29 -1.04 21.05
N ASP A 28 5.11 -0.64 21.51
CA ASP A 28 4.78 0.75 21.93
C ASP A 28 5.07 1.80 20.84
N ARG A 29 4.72 1.48 19.57
CA ARG A 29 4.89 2.38 18.43
C ARG A 29 3.55 2.89 17.89
N PRO A 30 3.43 4.21 17.64
CA PRO A 30 2.21 4.78 17.08
C PRO A 30 1.89 4.24 15.69
N PHE A 31 0.65 3.76 15.50
CA PHE A 31 0.19 3.16 14.25
C PHE A 31 -1.27 3.55 13.96
N ILE A 32 -1.54 3.89 12.70
CA ILE A 32 -2.89 4.19 12.21
C ILE A 32 -3.14 3.37 10.94
N ALA A 33 -4.34 2.82 10.81
CA ALA A 33 -4.83 2.20 9.60
C ALA A 33 -6.23 2.78 9.29
N PRO A 34 -6.33 3.87 8.53
CA PRO A 34 -7.62 4.43 8.17
C PRO A 34 -8.37 3.54 7.19
N SER A 35 -9.70 3.46 7.29
CA SER A 35 -10.53 2.97 6.19
C SER A 35 -10.72 4.12 5.19
N LEU A 36 -10.25 3.91 3.97
CA LEU A 36 -10.19 4.94 2.94
C LEU A 36 -11.42 4.93 2.05
N SER A 37 -11.77 6.08 1.52
CA SER A 37 -12.77 6.20 0.46
C SER A 37 -12.38 5.39 -0.78
N TYR A 38 -13.35 4.84 -1.48
CA TYR A 38 -13.14 4.21 -2.79
C TYR A 38 -12.83 5.22 -3.89
N ILE A 39 -13.15 6.49 -3.67
CA ILE A 39 -12.81 7.58 -4.58
C ILE A 39 -11.35 7.95 -4.38
N PRO A 40 -10.46 7.76 -5.38
CA PRO A 40 -9.01 7.93 -5.21
C PRO A 40 -8.61 9.31 -4.68
N LYS A 41 -9.27 10.36 -5.16
CA LYS A 41 -8.98 11.73 -4.72
C LYS A 41 -9.27 11.93 -3.23
N LEU A 42 -10.40 11.41 -2.72
CA LEU A 42 -10.73 11.51 -1.31
C LEU A 42 -9.79 10.65 -0.44
N ALA A 43 -9.41 9.46 -0.93
CA ALA A 43 -8.44 8.62 -0.24
C ALA A 43 -7.10 9.34 -0.06
N ILE A 44 -6.59 9.95 -1.12
CA ILE A 44 -5.32 10.70 -1.07
C ILE A 44 -5.46 11.93 -0.17
N THR A 45 -6.52 12.72 -0.28
CA THR A 45 -6.75 13.88 0.60
C THR A 45 -6.70 13.47 2.08
N THR A 46 -7.40 12.40 2.45
CA THR A 46 -7.38 11.88 3.84
C THR A 46 -5.98 11.47 4.29
N LEU A 47 -5.21 10.82 3.40
CA LEU A 47 -3.83 10.41 3.72
C LEU A 47 -2.89 11.61 3.85
N GLU A 48 -3.05 12.62 3.02
CA GLU A 48 -2.27 13.87 3.08
C GLU A 48 -2.56 14.63 4.38
N GLU A 49 -3.82 14.79 4.77
CA GLU A 49 -4.22 15.38 6.04
C GLU A 49 -3.62 14.63 7.25
N LEU A 50 -3.61 13.30 7.21
CA LEU A 50 -2.97 12.48 8.25
C LEU A 50 -1.46 12.69 8.28
N ILE A 51 -0.79 12.71 7.13
CA ILE A 51 0.66 12.93 7.03
C ILE A 51 1.03 14.31 7.62
N GLU A 52 0.28 15.33 7.24
CA GLU A 52 0.51 16.71 7.68
C GLU A 52 0.19 16.94 9.17
N SER A 53 -0.60 16.05 9.78
CA SER A 53 -0.93 16.11 11.21
C SER A 53 0.18 15.58 12.13
N TYR A 54 1.25 14.98 11.61
CA TYR A 54 2.33 14.39 12.41
C TYR A 54 3.71 14.84 11.93
N ASN A 55 4.62 15.11 12.88
CA ASN A 55 5.98 15.60 12.58
C ASN A 55 6.87 14.54 11.88
N LYS A 56 6.64 13.27 12.12
CA LYS A 56 7.42 12.16 11.51
C LYS A 56 6.48 11.03 11.14
N VAL A 57 6.42 10.73 9.85
CA VAL A 57 5.53 9.71 9.30
C VAL A 57 6.32 8.71 8.47
N ASN A 58 5.97 7.43 8.60
CA ASN A 58 6.35 6.35 7.71
C ASN A 58 5.09 5.69 7.14
N LEU A 59 5.19 5.08 5.97
CA LEU A 59 4.06 4.43 5.32
C LEU A 59 4.29 2.92 5.20
N ILE A 60 3.20 2.17 5.28
CA ILE A 60 3.14 0.76 4.87
C ILE A 60 1.97 0.64 3.90
N GLY A 61 2.22 0.26 2.66
CA GLY A 61 1.17 0.15 1.64
C GLY A 61 1.05 -1.25 1.07
N SER A 62 -0.17 -1.79 0.96
CA SER A 62 -0.44 -3.09 0.35
C SER A 62 -1.28 -2.95 -0.92
N SER A 63 -0.88 -3.62 -2.01
CA SER A 63 -1.60 -3.59 -3.30
C SER A 63 -1.83 -2.16 -3.80
N LEU A 64 -3.07 -1.70 -4.02
CA LEU A 64 -3.40 -0.30 -4.33
C LEU A 64 -2.85 0.67 -3.28
N GLY A 65 -2.84 0.27 -1.99
CA GLY A 65 -2.22 1.08 -0.94
C GLY A 65 -0.72 1.29 -1.16
N GLY A 66 -0.04 0.32 -1.79
CA GLY A 66 1.36 0.47 -2.24
C GLY A 66 1.51 1.55 -3.32
N TYR A 67 0.57 1.62 -4.26
CA TYR A 67 0.54 2.68 -5.28
C TYR A 67 0.40 4.08 -4.66
N TYR A 68 -0.51 4.23 -3.70
CA TYR A 68 -0.67 5.48 -2.96
C TYR A 68 0.55 5.81 -2.09
N ALA A 69 1.14 4.78 -1.44
CA ALA A 69 2.36 4.97 -0.65
C ALA A 69 3.53 5.47 -1.50
N ILE A 70 3.70 4.98 -2.73
CA ILE A 70 4.71 5.48 -3.66
C ILE A 70 4.49 6.97 -3.95
N TYR A 71 3.28 7.36 -4.33
CA TYR A 71 2.95 8.77 -4.59
C TYR A 71 3.28 9.67 -3.41
N LEU A 72 2.81 9.28 -2.21
CA LEU A 72 2.96 10.07 -0.99
C LEU A 72 4.41 10.11 -0.51
N SER A 73 5.16 9.02 -0.67
CA SER A 73 6.58 8.98 -0.32
C SER A 73 7.42 9.91 -1.17
N GLU A 74 7.14 9.97 -2.47
CA GLU A 74 7.83 10.91 -3.36
C GLU A 74 7.42 12.36 -3.08
N LYS A 75 6.15 12.61 -2.75
CA LYS A 75 5.66 13.96 -2.45
C LYS A 75 6.20 14.51 -1.13
N TYR A 76 6.23 13.68 -0.09
CA TYR A 76 6.56 14.11 1.28
C TYR A 76 7.93 13.60 1.77
N ASN A 77 8.73 12.97 0.91
CA ASN A 77 10.05 12.42 1.24
C ASN A 77 10.00 11.41 2.40
N LEU A 78 9.05 10.45 2.35
CA LEU A 78 8.80 9.49 3.41
C LEU A 78 9.41 8.12 3.09
N LYS A 79 9.76 7.35 4.13
CA LYS A 79 10.04 5.91 4.01
C LYS A 79 8.77 5.12 3.87
N SER A 80 8.82 4.08 3.03
CA SER A 80 7.68 3.18 2.81
C SER A 80 8.07 1.73 2.71
N VAL A 81 7.26 0.89 3.35
CA VAL A 81 7.23 -0.55 3.13
C VAL A 81 6.09 -0.87 2.17
N LEU A 82 6.39 -1.58 1.10
CA LEU A 82 5.44 -1.93 0.05
C LEU A 82 5.23 -3.44 0.02
N ILE A 83 4.00 -3.89 0.25
CA ILE A 83 3.62 -5.29 0.34
C ILE A 83 2.83 -5.68 -0.90
N ASN A 84 3.40 -6.52 -1.78
CA ASN A 84 2.82 -6.86 -3.08
C ASN A 84 2.17 -5.62 -3.74
N PRO A 85 2.93 -4.52 -3.99
CA PRO A 85 2.36 -3.26 -4.41
C PRO A 85 1.87 -3.30 -5.86
N ALA A 86 0.74 -2.66 -6.12
CA ALA A 86 0.31 -2.36 -7.48
C ALA A 86 1.11 -1.15 -8.01
N THR A 87 1.99 -1.37 -8.95
CA THR A 87 2.83 -0.32 -9.55
C THR A 87 2.20 0.33 -10.78
N ASN A 88 1.17 -0.32 -11.35
CA ASN A 88 0.36 0.19 -12.46
C ASN A 88 -1.13 0.00 -12.15
N SER A 89 -1.62 0.70 -11.11
CA SER A 89 -2.99 0.54 -10.61
C SER A 89 -4.06 0.88 -11.65
N VAL A 90 -3.81 1.83 -12.55
CA VAL A 90 -4.76 2.20 -13.61
C VAL A 90 -5.07 0.99 -14.50
N GLN A 91 -4.03 0.30 -14.99
CA GLN A 91 -4.20 -0.85 -15.86
C GLN A 91 -4.78 -2.05 -15.09
N THR A 92 -4.30 -2.31 -13.88
CA THR A 92 -4.75 -3.42 -13.04
C THR A 92 -6.22 -3.28 -12.69
N LEU A 93 -6.65 -2.10 -12.24
CA LEU A 93 -8.00 -1.85 -11.76
C LEU A 93 -9.01 -1.54 -12.89
N LYS A 94 -8.55 -1.39 -14.12
CA LYS A 94 -9.45 -1.38 -15.28
C LYS A 94 -10.25 -2.67 -15.37
N ARG A 95 -9.67 -3.80 -14.96
CA ARG A 95 -10.34 -5.11 -14.92
C ARG A 95 -11.46 -5.20 -13.88
N ALA A 96 -11.44 -4.31 -12.86
CA ALA A 96 -12.48 -4.25 -11.84
C ALA A 96 -13.72 -3.47 -12.27
N ILE A 97 -13.69 -2.80 -13.43
CA ILE A 97 -14.87 -2.14 -13.98
C ILE A 97 -15.81 -3.22 -14.50
N SER A 98 -16.92 -3.40 -13.82
CA SER A 98 -17.99 -4.30 -14.21
C SER A 98 -19.03 -3.61 -15.10
N LEU A 99 -19.88 -4.39 -15.79
CA LEU A 99 -21.02 -3.87 -16.54
C LEU A 99 -22.03 -3.10 -15.67
N THR A 100 -22.08 -3.45 -14.37
CA THR A 100 -22.96 -2.77 -13.39
C THR A 100 -22.37 -1.46 -12.86
N GLY A 101 -21.06 -1.22 -13.06
CA GLY A 101 -20.34 -0.09 -12.48
C GLY A 101 -20.02 -0.26 -10.99
N TYR A 102 -20.15 -1.46 -10.43
CA TYR A 102 -19.85 -1.77 -9.04
C TYR A 102 -18.74 -2.80 -8.92
N ALA A 103 -17.88 -2.61 -7.93
CA ALA A 103 -16.83 -3.55 -7.52
C ALA A 103 -17.12 -4.10 -6.11
N PRO A 104 -16.63 -5.32 -5.78
CA PRO A 104 -16.83 -5.91 -4.47
C PRO A 104 -15.92 -5.28 -3.41
N ASN A 105 -16.44 -5.16 -2.21
CA ASN A 105 -15.67 -4.94 -1.00
C ASN A 105 -15.38 -6.30 -0.35
N PHE A 106 -14.12 -6.71 -0.37
CA PHE A 106 -13.69 -8.01 0.16
C PHE A 106 -13.65 -8.08 1.69
N TYR A 107 -13.80 -6.93 2.37
CA TYR A 107 -13.79 -6.87 3.82
C TYR A 107 -15.16 -7.24 4.44
N ASP A 108 -16.24 -6.69 3.89
CA ASP A 108 -17.58 -6.82 4.44
C ASP A 108 -18.62 -7.39 3.47
N ASN A 109 -18.18 -7.83 2.27
CA ASN A 109 -19.01 -8.36 1.19
C ASN A 109 -20.03 -7.36 0.63
N SER A 110 -19.90 -6.09 0.93
CA SER A 110 -20.66 -5.02 0.26
C SER A 110 -20.11 -4.75 -1.13
N SER A 111 -20.66 -3.78 -1.82
CA SER A 111 -20.15 -3.29 -3.10
C SER A 111 -20.08 -1.78 -3.10
N PHE A 112 -19.19 -1.24 -3.94
CA PHE A 112 -19.03 0.19 -4.13
C PHE A 112 -18.94 0.52 -5.61
N GLU A 113 -19.28 1.76 -5.96
CA GLU A 113 -19.19 2.25 -7.32
C GLU A 113 -17.74 2.32 -7.79
N TRP A 114 -17.44 1.71 -8.97
CA TRP A 114 -16.12 1.76 -9.59
C TRP A 114 -16.25 1.96 -11.09
N ARG A 115 -15.83 3.13 -11.58
CA ARG A 115 -16.02 3.59 -12.96
C ARG A 115 -14.72 4.10 -13.57
N GLU A 116 -14.73 4.38 -14.86
CA GLU A 116 -13.59 4.97 -15.56
C GLU A 116 -13.14 6.32 -14.98
N SER A 117 -14.07 7.12 -14.44
CA SER A 117 -13.71 8.36 -13.75
C SER A 117 -12.77 8.16 -12.57
N HIS A 118 -12.87 7.03 -11.85
CA HIS A 118 -11.95 6.68 -10.77
C HIS A 118 -10.56 6.29 -11.30
N LEU A 119 -10.48 5.63 -12.48
CA LEU A 119 -9.21 5.36 -13.13
C LEU A 119 -8.52 6.64 -13.61
N GLU A 120 -9.27 7.61 -14.12
CA GLU A 120 -8.72 8.91 -14.48
C GLU A 120 -8.12 9.63 -13.27
N MET A 121 -8.81 9.60 -12.10
CA MET A 121 -8.25 10.11 -10.86
C MET A 121 -6.94 9.40 -10.44
N LEU A 122 -6.85 8.07 -10.63
CA LEU A 122 -5.63 7.32 -10.30
C LEU A 122 -4.43 7.78 -11.13
N LYS A 123 -4.61 8.18 -12.38
CA LYS A 123 -3.52 8.63 -13.25
C LYS A 123 -2.74 9.81 -12.66
N GLU A 124 -3.40 10.67 -11.90
CA GLU A 124 -2.78 11.84 -11.25
C GLU A 124 -1.70 11.44 -10.23
N TYR A 125 -1.81 10.24 -9.68
CA TYR A 125 -0.94 9.71 -8.63
C TYR A 125 0.17 8.78 -9.14
N ASN A 126 0.30 8.61 -10.47
CA ASN A 126 1.40 7.84 -11.02
C ASN A 126 2.75 8.54 -10.80
N ARG A 127 3.77 7.75 -10.52
CA ARG A 127 5.16 8.20 -10.42
C ARG A 127 6.03 7.29 -11.29
N ASP A 128 6.71 7.89 -12.26
CA ASP A 128 7.54 7.14 -13.20
C ASP A 128 8.96 6.96 -12.68
N ARG A 129 9.50 8.01 -12.06
CA ARG A 129 10.83 8.00 -11.44
C ARG A 129 10.70 7.80 -9.93
N ILE A 130 11.37 6.80 -9.38
CA ILE A 130 11.28 6.44 -7.97
C ILE A 130 12.67 6.38 -7.34
N GLU A 131 12.82 7.04 -6.20
CA GLU A 131 14.03 7.00 -5.37
C GLU A 131 14.04 5.71 -4.55
N SER A 132 14.98 4.83 -4.85
CA SER A 132 14.98 3.45 -4.34
C SER A 132 15.39 3.29 -2.88
N ASN A 133 16.13 4.23 -2.31
CA ASN A 133 16.68 4.12 -0.96
C ASN A 133 15.64 4.30 0.18
N ARG A 134 14.44 4.75 -0.15
CA ARG A 134 13.36 4.96 0.84
C ARG A 134 12.29 3.86 0.83
N TYR A 135 12.53 2.76 0.10
CA TYR A 135 11.57 1.68 -0.04
C TYR A 135 12.12 0.33 0.43
N LEU A 136 11.27 -0.40 1.15
CA LEU A 136 11.39 -1.82 1.39
C LEU A 136 10.26 -2.53 0.63
N LEU A 137 10.59 -3.43 -0.29
CA LEU A 137 9.64 -4.26 -1.01
C LEU A 137 9.54 -5.63 -0.35
N LEU A 138 8.33 -6.02 0.01
CA LEU A 138 8.00 -7.38 0.43
C LEU A 138 7.14 -8.01 -0.67
N LEU A 139 7.69 -9.02 -1.35
CA LEU A 139 7.10 -9.58 -2.58
C LEU A 139 6.98 -11.09 -2.46
N GLN A 140 5.85 -11.64 -2.92
CA GLN A 140 5.64 -13.09 -3.05
C GLN A 140 5.42 -13.45 -4.51
N LYS A 141 6.22 -14.40 -5.04
CA LYS A 141 6.17 -14.82 -6.44
C LYS A 141 4.86 -15.53 -6.82
N GLY A 142 4.14 -16.08 -5.83
CA GLY A 142 2.83 -16.70 -6.00
C GLY A 142 1.66 -15.71 -6.06
N ASP A 143 1.91 -14.41 -6.08
CA ASP A 143 0.87 -13.40 -6.31
C ASP A 143 0.24 -13.63 -7.69
N ASN A 144 -1.04 -14.03 -7.70
CA ASN A 144 -1.80 -14.33 -8.92
C ASN A 144 -2.57 -13.12 -9.49
N VAL A 145 -2.44 -11.95 -8.85
CA VAL A 145 -3.07 -10.70 -9.25
C VAL A 145 -2.06 -9.75 -9.89
N LEU A 146 -0.87 -9.64 -9.27
CA LEU A 146 0.20 -8.73 -9.66
C LEU A 146 1.50 -9.50 -9.91
N ASP A 147 2.18 -9.18 -10.99
CA ASP A 147 3.51 -9.70 -11.23
C ASP A 147 4.54 -8.93 -10.36
N TYR A 148 5.20 -9.62 -9.44
CA TYR A 148 6.21 -9.02 -8.57
C TYR A 148 7.34 -8.34 -9.36
N ARG A 149 7.62 -8.80 -10.60
CA ARG A 149 8.66 -8.23 -11.48
C ARG A 149 8.37 -6.79 -11.86
N ASP A 150 7.10 -6.38 -11.91
CA ASP A 150 6.72 -4.99 -12.17
C ASP A 150 7.20 -4.08 -11.03
N ALA A 151 7.10 -4.52 -9.78
CA ALA A 151 7.60 -3.78 -8.63
C ALA A 151 9.13 -3.72 -8.62
N VAL A 152 9.82 -4.83 -8.93
CA VAL A 152 11.28 -4.90 -9.07
C VAL A 152 11.78 -3.96 -10.17
N ALA A 153 11.11 -3.94 -11.31
CA ALA A 153 11.47 -3.06 -12.43
C ALA A 153 11.24 -1.57 -12.11
N LYS A 154 10.16 -1.27 -11.37
CA LYS A 154 9.78 0.09 -11.00
C LYS A 154 10.72 0.72 -9.97
N ILE A 155 11.23 -0.08 -9.01
CA ILE A 155 12.09 0.37 -7.91
C ILE A 155 13.32 -0.55 -7.81
N PRO A 156 14.20 -0.56 -8.82
CA PRO A 156 15.19 -1.63 -9.03
C PRO A 156 16.26 -1.75 -7.94
N ASN A 157 16.55 -0.66 -7.23
CA ASN A 157 17.59 -0.65 -6.19
C ASN A 157 17.01 -0.58 -4.76
N ALA A 158 15.69 -0.78 -4.58
CA ALA A 158 15.08 -0.84 -3.26
C ALA A 158 15.63 -2.02 -2.43
N THR A 159 15.55 -1.90 -1.11
CA THR A 159 15.71 -3.09 -0.26
C THR A 159 14.54 -4.05 -0.56
N MET A 160 14.83 -5.34 -0.81
CA MET A 160 13.80 -6.29 -1.26
C MET A 160 13.89 -7.59 -0.48
N VAL A 161 12.73 -8.11 -0.11
CA VAL A 161 12.53 -9.49 0.31
C VAL A 161 11.57 -10.13 -0.69
N ILE A 162 12.04 -11.14 -1.40
CA ILE A 162 11.26 -11.85 -2.43
C ILE A 162 11.17 -13.31 -2.02
N GLU A 163 9.96 -13.79 -1.77
CA GLU A 163 9.67 -15.16 -1.35
C GLU A 163 9.09 -15.99 -2.49
N ASP A 164 9.42 -17.28 -2.49
CA ASP A 164 8.76 -18.25 -3.36
C ASP A 164 7.36 -18.59 -2.82
N GLY A 165 6.40 -18.85 -3.72
CA GLY A 165 5.01 -19.14 -3.34
C GLY A 165 4.26 -17.92 -2.79
N GLY A 166 3.35 -18.17 -1.85
CA GLY A 166 2.47 -17.14 -1.28
C GLY A 166 1.34 -16.73 -2.19
N THR A 167 0.67 -15.64 -1.86
CA THR A 167 -0.50 -15.13 -2.58
C THR A 167 -0.50 -13.60 -2.64
N HIS A 168 -1.48 -13.00 -3.37
CA HIS A 168 -1.68 -11.55 -3.39
C HIS A 168 -1.87 -10.94 -2.00
N GLN A 169 -2.46 -11.69 -1.06
CA GLN A 169 -2.67 -11.24 0.32
C GLN A 169 -1.36 -11.15 1.13
N PHE A 170 -0.27 -11.69 0.65
CA PHE A 170 1.01 -11.82 1.33
C PHE A 170 0.90 -12.67 2.59
N GLU A 171 1.11 -13.96 2.45
CA GLU A 171 1.01 -14.92 3.55
C GLU A 171 2.19 -14.80 4.52
N GLY A 172 1.89 -14.80 5.83
CA GLY A 172 2.90 -14.81 6.90
C GLY A 172 3.71 -13.53 7.00
N ILE A 173 3.08 -12.39 6.89
CA ILE A 173 3.71 -11.07 7.03
C ILE A 173 4.44 -10.91 8.37
N GLU A 174 4.03 -11.65 9.39
CA GLU A 174 4.59 -11.63 10.74
C GLU A 174 6.08 -11.99 10.76
N ARG A 175 6.54 -12.82 9.82
CA ARG A 175 7.96 -13.18 9.68
C ARG A 175 8.85 -11.97 9.36
N HIS A 176 8.24 -10.90 8.85
CA HIS A 176 8.93 -9.70 8.37
C HIS A 176 8.79 -8.49 9.29
N PHE A 177 8.13 -8.63 10.44
CA PHE A 177 7.91 -7.50 11.34
C PHE A 177 9.22 -6.84 11.79
N ASN A 178 10.25 -7.62 12.10
CA ASN A 178 11.54 -7.08 12.51
C ASN A 178 12.21 -6.25 11.40
N ILE A 179 12.24 -6.76 10.16
CA ILE A 179 12.83 -6.01 9.04
C ILE A 179 12.01 -4.76 8.69
N ILE A 180 10.68 -4.81 8.85
CA ILE A 180 9.81 -3.64 8.70
C ILE A 180 10.19 -2.58 9.72
N GLU A 181 10.29 -2.95 11.00
CA GLU A 181 10.66 -2.04 12.09
C GLU A 181 12.05 -1.45 11.86
N GLU A 182 13.06 -2.27 11.66
CA GLU A 182 14.44 -1.83 11.41
C GLU A 182 14.51 -0.85 10.22
N PHE A 183 13.83 -1.16 9.11
CA PHE A 183 13.81 -0.30 7.94
C PHE A 183 13.18 1.08 8.23
N LEU A 184 12.06 1.10 8.97
CA LEU A 184 11.36 2.35 9.29
C LEU A 184 12.10 3.17 10.36
N GLU A 185 12.90 2.54 11.23
CA GLU A 185 13.65 3.20 12.31
C GLU A 185 14.98 3.79 11.88
N VAL A 186 15.69 3.17 10.95
CA VAL A 186 16.99 3.69 10.47
C VAL A 186 16.84 5.16 10.11
N ASN A 187 17.48 6.00 10.91
CA ASN A 187 17.35 7.45 10.81
C ASN A 187 17.75 7.96 9.43
N ASN A 188 16.87 8.76 8.83
CA ASN A 188 17.27 9.76 7.88
C ASN A 188 18.02 10.85 8.69
N ASN A 189 19.34 10.69 8.85
CA ASN A 189 20.20 11.80 9.21
C ASN A 189 20.36 12.74 8.04
#